data_c77c922fd3740ab1021e81ffe63b238b
#
_entry.id   c77c922fd3740ab1021e81ffe63b238b
#
_cell.length_a   1.000
_cell.length_b   1.000
_cell.length_c   1.000
_cell.angle_alpha   90.00
_cell.angle_beta   90.00
_cell.angle_gamma   90.00
#
_symmetry.space_group_name_H-M   'P 1'
#
loop_
_entity.id
_entity.type
_entity.pdbx_description
1 polymer ?
#
loop_
_entity_poly.entity_id
_entity_poly.type
_entity_poly.pdbx_seq_one_letter_code
_entity_poly.pdbx_strand_id
1 'polypeptide(L)' 'ADDTFQLALKEITDQQIAVFVNADSTTDQREEAHNIICALRKIEDYFDSVETDEVMYNHKLTKGESAP' A
#
# COMPACT_ATOMS: atom_id res chain seq x y z
N ALA A 1 9.07 -9.04 5.72
CA ALA A 1 8.13 -8.50 4.74
C ALA A 1 7.45 -9.63 4.01
N ASP A 2 6.16 -9.54 3.85
CA ASP A 2 5.38 -10.55 3.17
C ASP A 2 5.19 -10.18 1.70
N ASP A 3 6.03 -10.75 0.85
CA ASP A 3 5.99 -10.51 -0.58
C ASP A 3 4.64 -10.93 -1.20
N THR A 4 4.01 -11.97 -0.63
CA THR A 4 2.70 -12.44 -1.08
C THR A 4 1.64 -11.36 -0.93
N PHE A 5 1.65 -10.64 0.19
CA PHE A 5 0.70 -9.56 0.44
C PHE A 5 0.91 -8.42 -0.55
N GLN A 6 2.16 -8.03 -0.78
CA GLN A 6 2.47 -6.96 -1.75
C GLN A 6 2.12 -7.36 -3.18
N LEU A 7 2.36 -8.62 -3.55
CA LEU A 7 1.95 -9.13 -4.84
C LEU A 7 0.43 -9.08 -5.01
N ALA A 8 -0.31 -9.48 -3.98
CA ALA A 8 -1.77 -9.41 -4.01
C ALA A 8 -2.27 -7.98 -4.20
N LEU A 9 -1.70 -7.03 -3.49
CA LEU A 9 -2.06 -5.61 -3.65
C LEU A 9 -1.77 -5.13 -5.07
N LYS A 10 -0.63 -5.51 -5.61
CA LYS A 10 -0.26 -5.13 -6.98
C LYS A 10 -1.23 -5.72 -8.00
N GLU A 11 -1.59 -6.99 -7.84
CA GLU A 11 -2.54 -7.64 -8.74
C GLU A 11 -3.89 -6.96 -8.73
N ILE A 12 -4.40 -6.63 -7.53
CA ILE A 12 -5.67 -5.93 -7.40
C ILE A 12 -5.59 -4.55 -8.04
N THR A 13 -4.50 -3.83 -7.79
CA THR A 13 -4.27 -2.52 -8.40
C THR A 13 -4.25 -2.61 -9.92
N ASP A 14 -3.53 -3.57 -10.47
CA ASP A 14 -3.44 -3.75 -11.92
C ASP A 14 -4.81 -4.08 -12.53
N GLN A 15 -5.61 -4.88 -11.84
CA GLN A 15 -6.98 -5.19 -12.27
C GLN A 15 -7.84 -3.93 -12.31
N GLN A 16 -7.74 -3.06 -11.30
CA GLN A 16 -8.52 -1.83 -11.24
C GLN A 16 -8.06 -0.82 -12.30
N ILE A 17 -6.76 -0.76 -12.56
CA ILE A 17 -6.22 0.07 -13.63
C ILE A 17 -6.78 -0.40 -14.98
N ALA A 18 -6.82 -1.71 -15.20
CA ALA A 18 -7.39 -2.27 -16.44
C ALA A 18 -8.85 -1.86 -16.63
N VAL A 19 -9.65 -1.88 -15.55
CA VAL A 19 -11.04 -1.40 -15.60
C VAL A 19 -11.08 0.08 -15.93
N PHE A 20 -10.23 0.87 -15.30
CA PHE A 20 -10.22 2.32 -15.47
C PHE A 20 -9.89 2.74 -16.90
N VAL A 21 -8.95 2.05 -17.55
CA VAL A 21 -8.51 2.39 -18.90
C VAL A 21 -9.30 1.68 -20.00
N ASN A 22 -10.18 0.75 -19.65
CA ASN A 22 -11.00 0.03 -20.62
C ASN A 22 -12.04 0.97 -21.22
N ALA A 23 -12.07 1.07 -22.55
CA ALA A 23 -13.00 1.94 -23.25
C ALA A 23 -14.47 1.54 -23.04
N ASP A 24 -14.71 0.26 -22.75
CA ASP A 24 -16.07 -0.26 -22.54
C ASP A 24 -16.57 -0.08 -21.10
N SER A 25 -15.71 0.37 -20.19
CA SER A 25 -16.12 0.60 -18.81
C SER A 25 -17.04 1.81 -18.70
N THR A 26 -18.06 1.69 -17.86
CA THR A 26 -18.96 2.81 -17.57
C THR A 26 -18.28 3.82 -16.65
N THR A 27 -18.86 5.02 -16.54
CA THR A 27 -18.38 6.04 -15.61
C THR A 27 -18.39 5.50 -14.17
N ASP A 28 -19.46 4.81 -13.77
CA ASP A 28 -19.58 4.24 -12.43
C ASP A 28 -18.50 3.20 -12.17
N GLN A 29 -18.21 2.36 -13.17
CA GLN A 29 -17.14 1.36 -13.04
C GLN A 29 -15.78 2.02 -12.88
N ARG A 30 -15.51 3.10 -13.61
CA ARG A 30 -14.26 3.86 -13.49
C ARG A 30 -14.14 4.55 -12.15
N GLU A 31 -15.22 5.12 -11.64
CA GLU A 31 -15.23 5.74 -10.31
C GLU A 31 -14.96 4.72 -9.22
N GLU A 32 -15.60 3.55 -9.32
CA GLU A 32 -15.36 2.47 -8.36
C GLU A 32 -13.90 2.01 -8.41
N ALA A 33 -13.36 1.81 -9.61
CA ALA A 33 -11.97 1.41 -9.78
C ALA A 33 -11.02 2.46 -9.19
N HIS A 34 -11.30 3.74 -9.43
CA HIS A 34 -10.51 4.83 -8.86
C HIS A 34 -10.54 4.79 -7.33
N ASN A 35 -11.71 4.61 -6.75
CA ASN A 35 -11.87 4.56 -5.30
C ASN A 35 -11.11 3.39 -4.70
N ILE A 36 -11.15 2.24 -5.37
CA ILE A 36 -10.41 1.05 -4.93
C ILE A 36 -8.90 1.30 -4.98
N ILE A 37 -8.42 1.89 -6.07
CA ILE A 37 -6.99 2.24 -6.19
C ILE A 37 -6.56 3.19 -5.08
N CYS A 38 -7.37 4.20 -4.78
CA CYS A 38 -7.08 5.14 -3.70
C CYS A 38 -7.05 4.44 -2.34
N ALA A 39 -7.97 3.52 -2.10
CA ALA A 39 -8.01 2.75 -0.86
C ALA A 39 -6.77 1.86 -0.73
N LEU A 40 -6.37 1.20 -1.82
CA LEU A 40 -5.17 0.37 -1.83
C LEU A 40 -3.91 1.18 -1.55
N ARG A 41 -3.82 2.38 -2.13
CA ARG A 41 -2.71 3.29 -1.84
C ARG A 41 -2.64 3.68 -0.38
N LYS A 42 -3.79 3.95 0.24
CA LYS A 42 -3.84 4.26 1.67
C LYS A 42 -3.35 3.09 2.51
N ILE A 43 -3.71 1.87 2.12
CA ILE A 43 -3.24 0.67 2.81
C ILE A 43 -1.72 0.53 2.66
N GLU A 44 -1.19 0.70 1.46
CA GLU A 44 0.25 0.64 1.21
C GLU A 44 0.99 1.71 2.02
N ASP A 45 0.49 2.93 2.01
CA ASP A 45 1.08 4.04 2.76
C ASP A 45 1.07 3.76 4.27
N TYR A 46 -0.01 3.16 4.77
CA TYR A 46 -0.10 2.77 6.16
C TYR A 46 0.96 1.74 6.53
N PHE A 47 1.11 0.71 5.71
CA PHE A 47 2.12 -0.33 5.97
C PHE A 47 3.53 0.23 5.88
N ASP A 48 3.80 1.10 4.91
CA ASP A 48 5.10 1.76 4.82
C ASP A 48 5.38 2.60 6.07
N SER A 49 4.38 3.31 6.57
CA SER A 49 4.49 4.10 7.79
C SER A 49 4.79 3.21 9.01
N VAL A 50 4.10 2.08 9.12
CA VAL A 50 4.33 1.13 10.22
C VAL A 50 5.74 0.55 10.14
N GLU A 51 6.21 0.16 8.96
CA GLU A 51 7.57 -0.32 8.77
C GLU A 51 8.60 0.74 9.16
N THR A 52 8.38 1.98 8.74
CA THR A 52 9.28 3.08 9.07
C THR A 52 9.32 3.31 10.57
N ASP A 53 8.16 3.34 11.23
CA ASP A 53 8.07 3.52 12.66
C ASP A 53 8.77 2.38 13.42
N GLU A 54 8.60 1.15 12.96
CA GLU A 54 9.25 -0.01 13.56
C GLU A 54 10.78 0.09 13.43
N VAL A 55 11.28 0.45 12.28
CA VAL A 55 12.72 0.64 12.06
C VAL A 55 13.26 1.75 12.96
N MET A 56 12.57 2.87 13.05
CA MET A 56 12.98 3.98 13.90
C MET A 56 12.95 3.61 15.38
N TYR A 57 11.93 2.86 15.79
CA TYR A 57 11.82 2.39 17.17
C TYR A 57 12.99 1.47 17.53
N ASN A 58 13.30 0.52 16.67
CA ASN A 58 14.41 -0.40 16.87
C ASN A 58 15.75 0.33 16.93
N HIS A 59 15.93 1.34 16.09
CA HIS A 59 17.13 2.17 16.10
C HIS A 59 17.27 2.94 17.42
N LYS A 60 16.18 3.49 17.91
CA LYS A 60 16.16 4.19 19.21
C LYS A 60 16.51 3.26 20.36
N LEU A 61 15.97 2.05 20.34
CA LEU A 61 16.28 1.05 21.38
C LEU A 61 17.77 0.73 21.41
N THR A 62 18.34 0.51 20.23
CA THR A 62 19.78 0.21 20.10
C THR A 62 20.63 1.35 20.64
N LYS A 63 20.27 2.58 20.30
CA LYS A 63 20.96 3.76 20.84
C LYS A 63 20.79 3.88 22.34
N GLY A 64 19.60 3.61 22.85
CA GLY A 64 19.34 3.64 24.27
C GLY A 64 20.17 2.62 25.04
N GLU A 65 20.35 1.46 24.49
CA GLU A 65 21.19 0.40 25.08
C GLU A 65 22.66 0.76 25.10
N SER A 66 23.13 1.45 24.08
CA SER A 66 24.55 1.83 23.99
C SER A 66 24.87 3.10 24.75
N ALA A 67 23.87 3.87 25.17
CA ALA A 67 24.09 5.07 25.97
C ALA A 67 24.31 4.68 27.44
N PRO A 68 25.36 5.14 28.05
CA PRO A 68 25.61 4.85 29.46
C PRO A 68 24.60 5.51 30.41
#